data_39ab546c905aba01cba6b6d271b6f18c
#
_entry.id   39ab546c905aba01cba6b6d271b6f18c
#
_cell.length_a   1.000
_cell.length_b   1.000
_cell.length_c   1.000
_cell.angle_alpha   90.00
_cell.angle_beta   90.00
_cell.angle_gamma   90.00
#
_symmetry.space_group_name_H-M   'P 1'
#
loop_
_entity.id
_entity.type
_entity.pdbx_description
1 polymer ?
#
loop_
_entity_poly.entity_id
_entity_poly.type
_entity_poly.pdbx_seq_one_letter_code
_entity_poly.pdbx_strand_id
1 'polypeptide(L)'
;MKDNLKGVGIWGQRHYQYLKENRPTTVNVMRMNGKLNSYLREVDEQADEMAFQMVKQLAKQKGITEELKRRNQMAWVGAMNNIRDRANEIVLNEVIFV
;
A
#
# COMPACT_ATOMS: atom_id res chain seq x y z
N MET A 1 9.89 20.98 -12.00
CA MET A 1 9.47 21.35 -10.63
C MET A 1 9.11 20.09 -9.86
N LYS A 2 9.67 19.90 -8.67
CA LYS A 2 9.33 18.76 -7.82
C LYS A 2 8.09 19.07 -6.99
N ASP A 3 7.13 18.14 -6.97
CA ASP A 3 6.00 18.26 -6.08
C ASP A 3 6.43 17.96 -4.64
N ASN A 4 5.87 18.72 -3.72
CA ASN A 4 6.12 18.50 -2.30
C ASN A 4 5.10 17.47 -1.79
N LEU A 5 5.55 16.22 -1.64
CA LEU A 5 4.70 15.11 -1.19
C LEU A 5 4.75 14.95 0.33
N LYS A 6 4.79 16.04 1.05
CA LYS A 6 4.86 16.05 2.51
C LYS A 6 3.65 15.31 3.11
N GLY A 7 3.92 14.36 3.99
CA GLY A 7 2.87 13.57 4.62
C GLY A 7 2.34 12.42 3.78
N VAL A 8 2.88 12.22 2.56
CA VAL A 8 2.47 11.12 1.69
C VAL A 8 3.40 9.94 1.94
N GLY A 9 2.83 8.79 2.32
CA GLY A 9 3.59 7.57 2.57
C GLY A 9 3.98 6.84 1.29
N ILE A 10 4.54 5.64 1.47
CA ILE A 10 5.10 4.88 0.36
C ILE A 10 4.04 4.48 -0.68
N TRP A 11 2.83 4.15 -0.26
CA TRP A 11 1.75 3.80 -1.18
C TRP A 11 1.33 4.98 -2.04
N GLY A 12 1.17 6.15 -1.43
CA GLY A 12 0.82 7.36 -2.15
C GLY A 12 1.91 7.79 -3.11
N GLN A 13 3.18 7.64 -2.74
CA GLN A 13 4.31 7.94 -3.62
C GLN A 13 4.35 7.02 -4.83
N ARG A 14 4.07 5.73 -4.65
CA ARG A 14 3.98 4.77 -5.76
C ARG A 14 2.85 5.11 -6.71
N HIS A 15 1.69 5.50 -6.15
CA HIS A 15 0.56 5.92 -6.98
C HIS A 15 0.88 7.18 -7.78
N TYR A 16 1.55 8.15 -7.13
CA TYR A 16 2.01 9.36 -7.79
C TYR A 16 2.91 9.05 -8.99
N GLN A 17 3.88 8.16 -8.79
CA GLN A 17 4.79 7.74 -9.86
C GLN A 17 4.02 7.09 -11.01
N TYR A 18 3.08 6.23 -10.71
CA TYR A 18 2.22 5.60 -11.71
C TYR A 18 1.43 6.65 -12.49
N LEU A 19 0.82 7.61 -11.80
CA LEU A 19 0.04 8.66 -12.44
C LEU A 19 0.89 9.55 -13.33
N LYS A 20 2.09 9.89 -12.90
CA LYS A 20 3.02 10.70 -13.73
C LYS A 20 3.35 10.01 -15.04
N GLU A 21 3.55 8.71 -15.03
CA GLU A 21 3.92 7.94 -16.20
C GLU A 21 2.73 7.66 -17.11
N ASN A 22 1.55 7.43 -16.54
CA ASN A 22 0.39 6.97 -17.30
C ASN A 22 -0.72 7.99 -17.46
N ARG A 23 -0.82 8.97 -16.54
CA ARG A 23 -1.89 9.97 -16.54
C ARG A 23 -1.36 11.35 -16.16
N PRO A 24 -0.39 11.90 -16.93
CA PRO A 24 0.22 13.19 -16.56
C PRO A 24 -0.77 14.35 -16.52
N THR A 25 -1.81 14.32 -17.35
CA THR A 25 -2.83 15.37 -17.36
C THR A 25 -3.57 15.41 -16.03
N THR A 26 -3.90 14.24 -15.47
CA THR A 26 -4.57 14.15 -14.17
C THR A 26 -3.70 14.78 -13.07
N VAL A 27 -2.41 14.48 -13.08
CA VAL A 27 -1.46 15.05 -12.11
C VAL A 27 -1.43 16.56 -12.25
N ASN A 28 -1.33 17.08 -13.48
CA ASN A 28 -1.27 18.53 -13.73
C ASN A 28 -2.53 19.23 -13.24
N VAL A 29 -3.71 18.67 -13.47
CA VAL A 29 -4.97 19.25 -13.02
C VAL A 29 -5.01 19.31 -11.49
N MET A 30 -4.65 18.21 -10.82
CA MET A 30 -4.65 18.19 -9.34
C MET A 30 -3.60 19.13 -8.75
N ARG A 31 -2.46 19.27 -9.42
CA ARG A 31 -1.42 20.21 -9.00
C ARG A 31 -1.91 21.65 -9.11
N MET A 32 -2.57 21.97 -10.21
CA MET A 32 -3.08 23.33 -10.45
C MET A 32 -4.15 23.73 -9.46
N ASN A 33 -5.02 22.83 -9.06
CA ASN A 33 -6.09 23.15 -8.09
C ASN A 33 -5.71 22.84 -6.64
N GLY A 34 -4.45 22.49 -6.39
CA GLY A 34 -3.93 22.30 -5.04
C GLY A 34 -4.38 21.04 -4.34
N LYS A 35 -4.92 20.06 -5.05
CA LYS A 35 -5.50 18.86 -4.45
C LYS A 35 -4.61 17.62 -4.52
N LEU A 36 -3.42 17.74 -5.13
CA LEU A 36 -2.56 16.58 -5.37
C LEU A 36 -2.15 15.90 -4.07
N ASN A 37 -1.65 16.66 -3.09
CA ASN A 37 -1.19 16.09 -1.83
C ASN A 37 -2.31 15.42 -1.04
N SER A 38 -3.46 16.05 -0.92
CA SER A 38 -4.58 15.47 -0.18
C SER A 38 -5.09 14.21 -0.84
N TYR A 39 -5.15 14.19 -2.17
CA TYR A 39 -5.54 13.00 -2.93
C TYR A 39 -4.56 11.84 -2.66
N LEU A 40 -3.25 12.12 -2.75
CA LEU A 40 -2.24 11.07 -2.55
C LEU A 40 -2.23 10.56 -1.12
N ARG A 41 -2.51 11.41 -0.13
CA ARG A 41 -2.62 10.95 1.26
C ARG A 41 -3.83 10.06 1.46
N GLU A 42 -4.95 10.37 0.83
CA GLU A 42 -6.13 9.51 0.88
C GLU A 42 -5.86 8.14 0.28
N VAL A 43 -5.21 8.09 -0.89
CA VAL A 43 -4.82 6.82 -1.52
C VAL A 43 -3.88 6.04 -0.62
N ASP A 44 -2.91 6.72 -0.03
CA ASP A 44 -1.96 6.10 0.88
C ASP A 44 -2.66 5.45 2.08
N GLU A 45 -3.59 6.17 2.69
CA GLU A 45 -4.37 5.65 3.83
C GLU A 45 -5.23 4.46 3.44
N GLN A 46 -5.90 4.53 2.28
CA GLN A 46 -6.71 3.42 1.77
C GLN A 46 -5.86 2.18 1.52
N ALA A 47 -4.71 2.37 0.88
CA ALA A 47 -3.81 1.25 0.57
C ALA A 47 -3.27 0.63 1.85
N ASP A 48 -2.87 1.46 2.81
CA ASP A 48 -2.32 0.99 4.08
C ASP A 48 -3.37 0.19 4.85
N GLU A 49 -4.60 0.69 4.93
CA GLU A 49 -5.70 -0.01 5.60
C GLU A 49 -6.03 -1.33 4.88
N MET A 50 -6.06 -1.32 3.55
CA MET A 50 -6.32 -2.54 2.78
C MET A 50 -5.22 -3.57 3.04
N ALA A 51 -3.95 -3.15 3.01
CA ALA A 51 -2.83 -4.06 3.27
C ALA A 51 -2.94 -4.66 4.67
N PHE A 52 -3.27 -3.85 5.67
CA PHE A 52 -3.44 -4.32 7.04
C PHE A 52 -4.53 -5.38 7.14
N GLN A 53 -5.70 -5.13 6.54
CA GLN A 53 -6.81 -6.07 6.56
C GLN A 53 -6.49 -7.35 5.79
N MET A 54 -5.83 -7.23 4.64
CA MET A 54 -5.43 -8.40 3.84
C MET A 54 -4.44 -9.29 4.59
N VAL A 55 -3.48 -8.70 5.29
CA VAL A 55 -2.53 -9.47 6.11
C VAL A 55 -3.27 -10.26 7.17
N LYS A 56 -4.21 -9.63 7.88
CA LYS A 56 -5.00 -10.29 8.92
C LYS A 56 -5.83 -11.44 8.35
N GLN A 57 -6.52 -11.21 7.24
CA GLN A 57 -7.36 -12.23 6.60
C GLN A 57 -6.53 -13.43 6.13
N LEU A 58 -5.41 -13.16 5.44
CA LEU A 58 -4.55 -14.22 4.93
C LEU A 58 -3.91 -15.03 6.06
N ALA A 59 -3.49 -14.36 7.13
CA ALA A 59 -2.93 -15.03 8.31
C ALA A 59 -3.96 -15.97 8.93
N LYS A 60 -5.20 -15.49 9.08
CA LYS A 60 -6.29 -16.30 9.62
C LYS A 60 -6.60 -17.51 8.76
N GLN A 61 -6.68 -17.31 7.42
CA GLN A 61 -6.96 -18.39 6.48
C GLN A 61 -5.89 -19.48 6.50
N LYS A 62 -4.64 -19.09 6.70
CA LYS A 62 -3.51 -20.03 6.68
C LYS A 62 -3.13 -20.56 8.06
N GLY A 63 -3.87 -20.17 9.10
CA GLY A 63 -3.59 -20.64 10.45
C GLY A 63 -2.31 -20.10 11.06
N ILE A 64 -1.86 -18.94 10.62
CA ILE A 64 -0.66 -18.29 11.15
C ILE A 64 -1.04 -17.52 12.41
N THR A 65 -0.74 -18.10 13.58
CA THR A 65 -1.24 -17.61 14.87
C THR A 65 -0.10 -17.18 15.79
N GLU A 66 -0.48 -16.52 16.88
CA GLU A 66 0.46 -16.18 17.96
C GLU A 66 1.06 -17.44 18.59
N GLU A 67 0.31 -18.53 18.61
CA GLU A 67 0.82 -19.81 19.10
C GLU A 67 1.95 -20.33 18.24
N LEU A 68 1.82 -20.23 16.92
CA LEU A 68 2.89 -20.59 16.00
C LEU A 68 4.14 -19.75 16.25
N LYS A 69 3.94 -18.44 16.47
CA LYS A 69 5.03 -17.51 16.77
C LYS A 69 5.81 -17.95 18.01
N ARG A 70 5.09 -18.38 19.05
CA ARG A 70 5.73 -18.84 20.29
C ARG A 70 6.44 -20.19 20.13
N ARG A 71 5.82 -21.11 19.38
CA ARG A 71 6.38 -22.46 19.15
C ARG A 71 7.55 -22.47 18.19
N ASN A 72 7.43 -21.71 17.11
CA ASN A 72 8.45 -21.70 16.05
C ASN A 72 8.48 -20.33 15.40
N GLN A 73 9.28 -19.43 15.97
CA GLN A 73 9.37 -18.05 15.54
C GLN A 73 9.85 -17.93 14.08
N MET A 74 10.82 -18.76 13.68
CA MET A 74 11.36 -18.71 12.31
C MET A 74 10.30 -19.08 11.27
N ALA A 75 9.48 -20.10 11.54
CA ALA A 75 8.39 -20.49 10.67
C ALA A 75 7.34 -19.37 10.59
N TRP A 76 7.04 -18.72 11.73
CA TRP A 76 6.08 -17.62 11.77
C TRP A 76 6.58 -16.44 10.94
N VAL A 77 7.85 -16.05 11.09
CA VAL A 77 8.45 -14.93 10.33
C VAL A 77 8.38 -15.22 8.83
N GLY A 78 8.77 -16.41 8.40
CA GLY A 78 8.73 -16.79 6.98
C GLY A 78 7.32 -16.74 6.42
N ALA A 79 6.36 -17.30 7.16
CA ALA A 79 4.95 -17.29 6.75
C ALA A 79 4.39 -15.86 6.66
N MET A 80 4.70 -15.02 7.64
CA MET A 80 4.23 -13.63 7.64
C MET A 80 4.85 -12.82 6.50
N ASN A 81 6.12 -13.07 6.17
CA ASN A 81 6.75 -12.39 5.04
C ASN A 81 6.04 -12.72 3.72
N ASN A 82 5.70 -14.00 3.52
CA ASN A 82 4.96 -14.42 2.33
C ASN A 82 3.56 -13.78 2.28
N ILE A 83 2.90 -13.70 3.42
CA ILE A 83 1.58 -13.07 3.52
C ILE A 83 1.66 -11.58 3.20
N ARG A 84 2.66 -10.88 3.73
CA ARG A 84 2.84 -9.45 3.47
C ARG A 84 3.13 -9.19 1.99
N ASP A 85 3.98 -10.01 1.38
CA ASP A 85 4.28 -9.89 -0.04
C ASP A 85 3.02 -10.05 -0.88
N ARG A 86 2.20 -11.04 -0.56
CA ARG A 86 0.93 -11.27 -1.24
C ARG A 86 -0.04 -10.13 -1.06
N ALA A 87 -0.19 -9.64 0.18
CA ALA A 87 -1.06 -8.51 0.47
C ALA A 87 -0.63 -7.26 -0.28
N ASN A 88 0.68 -6.98 -0.30
CA ASN A 88 1.23 -5.84 -1.01
C ASN A 88 0.97 -5.93 -2.51
N GLU A 89 1.13 -7.11 -3.09
CA GLU A 89 0.85 -7.35 -4.51
C GLU A 89 -0.62 -7.06 -4.83
N ILE A 90 -1.53 -7.53 -4.00
CA ILE A 90 -2.96 -7.29 -4.18
C ILE A 90 -3.27 -5.79 -4.11
N VAL A 91 -2.72 -5.10 -3.12
CA VAL A 91 -2.95 -3.65 -2.96
C VAL A 91 -2.39 -2.87 -4.15
N LEU A 92 -1.20 -3.22 -4.63
CA LEU A 92 -0.62 -2.57 -5.81
C LEU A 92 -1.55 -2.66 -7.00
N ASN A 93 -2.12 -3.84 -7.26
CA ASN A 93 -3.00 -4.06 -8.40
C ASN A 93 -4.38 -3.44 -8.23
N GLU A 94 -4.90 -3.40 -7.01
CA GLU A 94 -6.27 -2.95 -6.74
C GLU A 94 -6.38 -1.44 -6.53
N VAL A 95 -5.35 -0.80 -5.97
CA VAL A 95 -5.43 0.60 -5.55
C VAL A 95 -4.39 1.48 -6.25
N ILE A 96 -3.19 0.96 -6.47
CA ILE A 96 -2.06 1.78 -6.89
C ILE A 96 -1.94 1.89 -8.41
N PHE A 97 -2.06 0.77 -9.11
CA PHE A 97 -1.89 0.71 -10.57
C PHE A 97 -3.23 0.71 -11.30
N VAL A 98 -4.08 1.65 -10.95
CA VAL A 98 -5.41 1.76 -11.56
C VAL A 98 -5.66 3.09 -12.26
#